data_d1676920f73dc54d2c303108a4127021
#
_entry.id   d1676920f73dc54d2c303108a4127021
#
_cell.length_a   1.000
_cell.length_b   1.000
_cell.length_c   1.000
_cell.angle_alpha   90.00
_cell.angle_beta   90.00
_cell.angle_gamma   90.00
#
_symmetry.space_group_name_H-M   'P 1'
#
loop_
_entity.id
_entity.type
_entity.pdbx_description
1 polymer ?
#
loop_
_entity_poly.entity_id
_entity_poly.type
_entity_poly.pdbx_seq_one_letter_code
_entity_poly.pdbx_strand_id
1 'polypeptide(L)'
;MAGLPNSSNALQQWHRLFEAQGGTRSEQAQQHLQQMLRLGLPTRKHENWKYTPLDGLLNAEFVTRLADLNPAQRDALALRVDAVRLVFVDGQFRPELSDTLQESGFEIEINDDRQRLSAPVQPEVFLHLTESLARSVTHIGVKRNQRPAKPLLLMHITQGLDGAEINTAHYRHHLELAEGAEATVIEHYVSLNETRHFTGSRLTMNVAANAQLHHIKLAFENAQSHHFAHNDIVLGQDAAAYSHSFLLGGAVLRHNTSTQLNGENTTLRINSLAMPVKSEVCDTRTWLEHNKGYCNSRQLHKTIVSDKGRAVFNGLINVAQHAIKTDGQMTNNNLLLGRLAEVDTKPQLEIYADDVKCSHGATVGRIDDEQMFYLRSRGIDQQAAQKMIIYAFAAKLTEALHDGQLKLQVLDRIGQRLPGGEA
;
A
#
# COMPACT_ATOMS: atom_id res chain seq x y z
N MET A 1 -6.38 -29.27 -19.38
CA MET A 1 -5.24 -28.37 -19.13
C MET A 1 -5.01 -27.57 -20.40
N ALA A 2 -5.69 -26.44 -20.52
CA ALA A 2 -5.43 -25.50 -21.62
C ALA A 2 -4.28 -24.59 -21.16
N GLY A 3 -3.12 -24.77 -21.78
CA GLY A 3 -1.92 -23.98 -21.51
C GLY A 3 -2.21 -22.49 -21.66
N LEU A 4 -1.68 -21.70 -20.75
CA LEU A 4 -1.69 -20.24 -20.76
C LEU A 4 -0.46 -19.75 -21.57
N PRO A 5 -0.55 -19.51 -22.89
CA PRO A 5 0.65 -19.23 -23.69
C PRO A 5 1.33 -17.91 -23.31
N ASN A 6 0.57 -16.91 -22.83
CA ASN A 6 1.08 -15.56 -22.60
C ASN A 6 1.55 -15.30 -21.15
N SER A 7 1.04 -16.03 -20.15
CA SER A 7 1.52 -15.89 -18.78
C SER A 7 2.88 -16.54 -18.55
N SER A 8 3.26 -17.50 -19.38
CA SER A 8 4.55 -18.18 -19.30
C SER A 8 5.74 -17.26 -19.61
N ASN A 9 5.57 -16.24 -20.47
CA ASN A 9 6.68 -15.33 -20.82
C ASN A 9 7.11 -14.46 -19.64
N ALA A 10 6.19 -13.76 -18.98
CA ALA A 10 6.52 -12.92 -17.82
C ALA A 10 7.13 -13.74 -16.68
N LEU A 11 6.57 -14.92 -16.36
CA LEU A 11 7.12 -15.80 -15.32
C LEU A 11 8.54 -16.28 -15.66
N GLN A 12 8.81 -16.63 -16.93
CA GLN A 12 10.13 -17.02 -17.37
C GLN A 12 11.13 -15.87 -17.29
N GLN A 13 10.71 -14.64 -17.59
CA GLN A 13 11.56 -13.46 -17.47
C GLN A 13 11.90 -13.17 -16.02
N TRP A 14 10.93 -13.24 -15.09
CA TRP A 14 11.18 -13.06 -13.67
C TRP A 14 12.09 -14.16 -13.10
N HIS A 15 11.94 -15.39 -13.56
CA HIS A 15 12.87 -16.47 -13.22
C HIS A 15 14.30 -16.14 -13.69
N ARG A 16 14.47 -15.70 -14.94
CA ARG A 16 15.77 -15.27 -15.46
C ARG A 16 16.38 -14.09 -14.68
N LEU A 17 15.54 -13.11 -14.29
CA LEU A 17 15.99 -12.01 -13.44
C LEU A 17 16.48 -12.49 -12.08
N PHE A 18 15.81 -13.48 -11.48
CA PHE A 18 16.27 -14.09 -10.24
C PHE A 18 17.64 -14.79 -10.40
N GLU A 19 17.81 -15.57 -11.45
CA GLU A 19 19.09 -16.24 -11.75
C GLU A 19 20.21 -15.22 -12.09
N ALA A 20 19.87 -14.15 -12.82
CA ALA A 20 20.82 -13.11 -13.22
C ALA A 20 21.32 -12.24 -12.05
N GLN A 21 20.60 -12.21 -10.92
CA GLN A 21 21.06 -11.48 -9.72
C GLN A 21 22.36 -12.02 -9.16
N GLY A 22 22.74 -13.26 -9.48
CA GLY A 22 23.97 -13.90 -9.03
C GLY A 22 24.03 -14.12 -7.51
N GLY A 23 25.14 -14.76 -7.07
CA GLY A 23 25.35 -15.01 -5.65
C GLY A 23 24.43 -16.09 -5.07
N THR A 24 24.63 -16.38 -3.76
CA THR A 24 23.80 -17.34 -3.04
C THR A 24 22.56 -16.60 -2.52
N ARG A 25 21.41 -16.90 -3.12
CA ARG A 25 20.12 -16.39 -2.61
C ARG A 25 19.70 -17.15 -1.37
N SER A 26 19.03 -16.47 -0.44
CA SER A 26 18.51 -17.13 0.75
C SER A 26 17.53 -18.26 0.38
N GLU A 27 17.48 -19.30 1.21
CA GLU A 27 16.55 -20.41 1.02
C GLU A 27 15.09 -19.92 0.93
N GLN A 28 14.75 -18.94 1.75
CA GLN A 28 13.41 -18.34 1.75
C GLN A 28 13.10 -17.63 0.40
N ALA A 29 14.05 -16.90 -0.18
CA ALA A 29 13.87 -16.28 -1.49
C ALA A 29 13.65 -17.33 -2.59
N GLN A 30 14.40 -18.46 -2.53
CA GLN A 30 14.21 -19.59 -3.45
C GLN A 30 12.84 -20.25 -3.30
N GLN A 31 12.38 -20.45 -2.06
CA GLN A 31 11.05 -20.99 -1.78
C GLN A 31 9.95 -20.08 -2.35
N HIS A 32 10.08 -18.76 -2.20
CA HIS A 32 9.14 -17.80 -2.78
C HIS A 32 9.14 -17.86 -4.33
N LEU A 33 10.30 -17.97 -4.97
CA LEU A 33 10.37 -18.17 -6.42
C LEU A 33 9.59 -19.41 -6.85
N GLN A 34 9.80 -20.54 -6.18
CA GLN A 34 9.10 -21.79 -6.48
C GLN A 34 7.58 -21.64 -6.30
N GLN A 35 7.11 -20.96 -5.24
CA GLN A 35 5.70 -20.70 -5.05
C GLN A 35 5.12 -19.79 -6.15
N MET A 36 5.83 -18.74 -6.56
CA MET A 36 5.43 -17.88 -7.67
C MET A 36 5.24 -18.68 -8.96
N LEU A 37 6.22 -19.53 -9.30
CA LEU A 37 6.15 -20.37 -10.49
C LEU A 37 5.03 -21.39 -10.43
N ARG A 38 4.74 -21.96 -9.24
CA ARG A 38 3.64 -22.91 -9.02
C ARG A 38 2.28 -22.25 -9.16
N LEU A 39 2.11 -21.06 -8.62
CA LEU A 39 0.85 -20.31 -8.68
C LEU A 39 0.54 -19.83 -10.10
N GLY A 40 1.55 -19.41 -10.82
CA GLY A 40 1.38 -18.80 -12.13
C GLY A 40 0.69 -17.44 -12.06
N LEU A 41 0.61 -16.74 -13.19
CA LEU A 41 -0.12 -15.48 -13.25
C LEU A 41 -1.63 -15.72 -13.27
N PRO A 42 -2.38 -15.01 -12.43
CA PRO A 42 -3.83 -15.11 -12.41
C PRO A 42 -4.43 -14.49 -13.68
N THR A 43 -5.61 -14.96 -14.01
CA THR A 43 -6.43 -14.41 -15.10
C THR A 43 -7.72 -13.83 -14.52
N ARG A 44 -8.49 -13.12 -15.32
CA ARG A 44 -9.81 -12.60 -14.95
C ARG A 44 -10.83 -13.68 -14.55
N LYS A 45 -10.53 -14.97 -14.77
CA LYS A 45 -11.33 -16.09 -14.28
C LYS A 45 -11.15 -16.38 -12.79
N HIS A 46 -10.05 -15.92 -12.21
CA HIS A 46 -9.81 -15.99 -10.78
C HIS A 46 -10.58 -14.86 -10.09
N GLU A 47 -11.45 -15.18 -9.15
CA GLU A 47 -12.33 -14.21 -8.48
C GLU A 47 -11.59 -12.98 -7.95
N ASN A 48 -10.46 -13.21 -7.29
CA ASN A 48 -9.64 -12.13 -6.71
C ASN A 48 -8.91 -11.25 -7.74
N TRP A 49 -9.01 -11.58 -9.04
CA TRP A 49 -8.32 -10.87 -10.13
C TRP A 49 -9.28 -10.46 -11.25
N LYS A 50 -10.57 -10.69 -11.07
CA LYS A 50 -11.60 -10.44 -12.09
C LYS A 50 -11.55 -8.99 -12.63
N TYR A 51 -11.31 -8.04 -11.76
CA TYR A 51 -11.37 -6.61 -12.05
C TYR A 51 -10.00 -5.94 -12.15
N THR A 52 -8.91 -6.67 -11.87
CA THR A 52 -7.54 -6.15 -11.91
C THR A 52 -6.80 -6.72 -13.12
N PRO A 53 -6.69 -5.96 -14.22
CA PRO A 53 -6.12 -6.43 -15.46
C PRO A 53 -4.60 -6.57 -15.33
N LEU A 54 -4.05 -7.65 -15.87
CA LEU A 54 -2.60 -7.90 -15.97
C LEU A 54 -2.11 -7.87 -17.43
N ASP A 55 -2.98 -7.56 -18.38
CA ASP A 55 -2.67 -7.59 -19.82
C ASP A 55 -1.43 -6.77 -20.16
N GLY A 56 -1.24 -5.64 -19.47
CA GLY A 56 -0.06 -4.79 -19.64
C GLY A 56 1.25 -5.43 -19.22
N LEU A 57 1.26 -6.50 -18.42
CA LEU A 57 2.45 -7.18 -17.94
C LEU A 57 2.77 -8.45 -18.72
N LEU A 58 1.79 -9.07 -19.38
CA LEU A 58 1.94 -10.41 -19.99
C LEU A 58 3.02 -10.47 -21.07
N ASN A 59 3.12 -9.41 -21.88
CA ASN A 59 4.06 -9.32 -23.01
C ASN A 59 5.20 -8.33 -22.75
N ALA A 60 5.36 -7.88 -21.51
CA ALA A 60 6.41 -6.93 -21.15
C ALA A 60 7.77 -7.63 -21.08
N GLU A 61 8.80 -6.90 -21.43
CA GLU A 61 10.20 -7.30 -21.21
C GLU A 61 10.67 -6.66 -19.91
N PHE A 62 10.91 -7.49 -18.88
CA PHE A 62 11.33 -7.03 -17.57
C PHE A 62 12.85 -6.99 -17.45
N VAL A 63 13.35 -5.87 -16.99
CA VAL A 63 14.77 -5.64 -16.72
C VAL A 63 14.95 -5.02 -15.33
N THR A 64 16.17 -5.08 -14.82
CA THR A 64 16.59 -4.38 -13.61
C THR A 64 17.67 -3.38 -14.00
N ARG A 65 17.35 -2.10 -13.91
CA ARG A 65 18.26 -0.97 -14.14
C ARG A 65 18.32 -0.11 -12.90
N LEU A 66 19.49 0.37 -12.56
CA LEU A 66 19.70 1.28 -11.43
C LEU A 66 19.93 2.70 -11.97
N ALA A 67 19.11 3.64 -11.52
CA ALA A 67 19.30 5.05 -11.82
C ALA A 67 20.49 5.61 -11.04
N ASP A 68 21.25 6.48 -11.68
CA ASP A 68 22.22 7.34 -11.01
C ASP A 68 21.51 8.63 -10.60
N LEU A 69 21.36 8.82 -9.29
CA LEU A 69 20.61 9.90 -8.70
C LEU A 69 21.51 10.76 -7.79
N ASN A 70 21.45 12.06 -7.97
CA ASN A 70 22.13 13.00 -7.07
C ASN A 70 21.18 13.54 -5.98
N PRO A 71 21.70 14.17 -4.90
CA PRO A 71 20.88 14.71 -3.82
C PRO A 71 19.83 15.74 -4.26
N ALA A 72 20.11 16.57 -5.27
CA ALA A 72 19.17 17.59 -5.74
C ALA A 72 17.94 16.94 -6.42
N GLN A 73 18.15 15.89 -7.22
CA GLN A 73 17.06 15.12 -7.83
C GLN A 73 16.23 14.41 -6.76
N ARG A 74 16.88 13.79 -5.75
CA ARG A 74 16.16 13.21 -4.60
C ARG A 74 15.30 14.27 -3.90
N ASP A 75 15.84 15.46 -3.62
CA ASP A 75 15.13 16.53 -2.89
C ASP A 75 13.93 17.08 -3.67
N ALA A 76 14.02 17.10 -4.99
CA ALA A 76 12.89 17.47 -5.86
C ALA A 76 11.68 16.51 -5.75
N LEU A 77 11.94 15.25 -5.43
CA LEU A 77 10.93 14.20 -5.27
C LEU A 77 10.50 13.99 -3.81
N ALA A 78 11.25 14.56 -2.86
CA ALA A 78 11.07 14.29 -1.44
C ALA A 78 9.84 15.00 -0.85
N LEU A 79 9.24 14.37 0.13
CA LEU A 79 8.23 15.00 0.99
C LEU A 79 8.88 16.05 1.89
N ARG A 80 8.17 17.16 2.10
CA ARG A 80 8.55 18.21 3.06
C ARG A 80 8.02 17.81 4.43
N VAL A 81 8.69 16.87 5.07
CA VAL A 81 8.38 16.36 6.41
C VAL A 81 9.68 16.28 7.22
N ASP A 82 9.63 16.64 8.50
CA ASP A 82 10.76 16.47 9.41
C ASP A 82 10.84 15.01 9.87
N ALA A 83 11.57 14.19 9.14
CA ALA A 83 11.70 12.76 9.33
C ALA A 83 13.13 12.28 9.14
N VAL A 84 13.46 11.14 9.69
CA VAL A 84 14.70 10.40 9.35
C VAL A 84 14.44 9.65 8.05
N ARG A 85 15.19 9.96 7.00
CA ARG A 85 14.94 9.45 5.65
C ARG A 85 15.90 8.34 5.25
N LEU A 86 15.36 7.20 4.85
CA LEU A 86 16.07 6.15 4.13
C LEU A 86 15.63 6.16 2.67
N VAL A 87 16.58 6.21 1.75
CA VAL A 87 16.33 6.30 0.31
C VAL A 87 16.69 5.00 -0.38
N PHE A 88 15.74 4.51 -1.16
CA PHE A 88 15.87 3.34 -2.00
C PHE A 88 15.63 3.75 -3.45
N VAL A 89 16.52 3.36 -4.35
CA VAL A 89 16.41 3.63 -5.79
C VAL A 89 16.40 2.30 -6.53
N ASP A 90 15.38 2.05 -7.33
CA ASP A 90 15.21 0.84 -8.12
C ASP A 90 15.45 -0.45 -7.32
N GLY A 91 14.90 -0.51 -6.11
CA GLY A 91 14.99 -1.64 -5.20
C GLY A 91 16.27 -1.71 -4.35
N GLN A 92 17.18 -0.76 -4.45
CA GLN A 92 18.46 -0.75 -3.73
C GLN A 92 18.56 0.40 -2.75
N PHE A 93 19.04 0.12 -1.55
CA PHE A 93 19.34 1.14 -0.56
C PHE A 93 20.50 2.05 -1.01
N ARG A 94 20.33 3.35 -0.85
CA ARG A 94 21.32 4.39 -1.22
C ARG A 94 21.74 5.18 0.02
N PRO A 95 22.79 4.72 0.74
CA PRO A 95 23.24 5.39 1.97
C PRO A 95 23.66 6.83 1.73
N GLU A 96 24.25 7.16 0.57
CA GLU A 96 24.70 8.49 0.20
C GLU A 96 23.54 9.48 -0.06
N LEU A 97 22.33 8.97 -0.26
CA LEU A 97 21.11 9.77 -0.42
C LEU A 97 20.25 9.78 0.86
N SER A 98 20.62 8.99 1.85
CA SER A 98 19.88 8.80 3.10
C SER A 98 20.42 9.70 4.22
N ASP A 99 19.60 9.93 5.24
CA ASP A 99 20.01 10.64 6.44
C ASP A 99 20.87 9.75 7.36
N THR A 100 21.64 10.36 8.24
CA THR A 100 22.35 9.62 9.27
C THR A 100 21.39 9.01 10.28
N LEU A 101 21.64 7.77 10.67
CA LEU A 101 20.82 7.04 11.64
C LEU A 101 21.25 7.26 13.08
N GLN A 102 22.36 7.96 13.29
CA GLN A 102 22.87 8.23 14.61
C GLN A 102 21.85 9.03 15.42
N GLU A 103 21.54 8.56 16.63
CA GLU A 103 20.55 9.17 17.53
C GLU A 103 19.11 9.22 16.99
N SER A 104 18.78 8.50 15.91
CA SER A 104 17.42 8.47 15.33
C SER A 104 16.40 7.77 16.22
N GLY A 105 16.83 6.90 17.12
CA GLY A 105 15.97 6.00 17.90
C GLY A 105 15.54 4.74 17.14
N PHE A 106 15.91 4.61 15.88
CA PHE A 106 15.70 3.40 15.07
C PHE A 106 16.99 2.58 14.96
N GLU A 107 16.85 1.27 15.07
CA GLU A 107 17.90 0.31 14.75
C GLU A 107 17.65 -0.21 13.33
N ILE A 108 18.56 0.06 12.41
CA ILE A 108 18.41 -0.30 11.00
C ILE A 108 19.52 -1.24 10.60
N GLU A 109 19.15 -2.39 10.06
CA GLU A 109 20.06 -3.37 9.47
C GLU A 109 19.54 -3.75 8.07
N ILE A 110 20.43 -3.75 7.08
CA ILE A 110 20.08 -4.09 5.69
C ILE A 110 20.88 -5.31 5.27
N ASN A 111 20.20 -6.42 5.09
CA ASN A 111 20.82 -7.70 4.74
C ASN A 111 19.84 -8.60 3.98
N ASP A 112 20.25 -9.79 3.60
CA ASP A 112 19.42 -10.81 2.94
C ASP A 112 18.89 -11.88 3.93
N ASP A 113 19.01 -11.67 5.24
CA ASP A 113 18.50 -12.60 6.25
C ASP A 113 16.97 -12.50 6.38
N ARG A 114 16.29 -13.54 5.90
CA ARG A 114 14.83 -13.68 5.93
C ARG A 114 14.34 -14.75 6.93
N GLN A 115 15.25 -15.46 7.56
CA GLN A 115 14.88 -16.62 8.41
C GLN A 115 14.04 -16.22 9.62
N ARG A 116 14.12 -14.96 10.04
CA ARG A 116 13.36 -14.41 11.17
C ARG A 116 12.02 -13.82 10.78
N LEU A 117 11.70 -13.75 9.47
CA LEU A 117 10.46 -13.16 9.02
C LEU A 117 9.30 -14.15 9.15
N SER A 118 8.18 -13.66 9.65
CA SER A 118 6.94 -14.43 9.74
C SER A 118 6.44 -14.86 8.36
N ALA A 119 5.75 -16.01 8.32
CA ALA A 119 5.06 -16.44 7.11
C ALA A 119 4.02 -15.38 6.67
N PRO A 120 3.81 -15.19 5.36
CA PRO A 120 2.77 -14.30 4.87
C PRO A 120 1.39 -14.71 5.34
N VAL A 121 0.54 -13.74 5.72
CA VAL A 121 -0.84 -13.99 6.15
C VAL A 121 -1.70 -14.38 4.95
N GLN A 122 -1.62 -13.64 3.86
CA GLN A 122 -2.35 -13.89 2.61
C GLN A 122 -1.39 -13.89 1.41
N PRO A 123 -0.64 -15.00 1.18
CA PRO A 123 0.30 -15.07 0.08
C PRO A 123 -0.39 -15.14 -1.28
N GLU A 124 0.17 -14.42 -2.25
CA GLU A 124 -0.24 -14.45 -3.64
C GLU A 124 0.96 -14.22 -4.57
N VAL A 125 0.76 -14.34 -5.87
CA VAL A 125 1.87 -14.38 -6.85
C VAL A 125 2.81 -13.19 -6.78
N PHE A 126 2.30 -11.96 -6.64
CA PHE A 126 3.14 -10.75 -6.62
C PHE A 126 3.84 -10.54 -5.26
N LEU A 127 3.27 -11.05 -4.17
CA LEU A 127 3.99 -11.16 -2.91
C LEU A 127 5.22 -12.05 -3.07
N HIS A 128 5.01 -13.24 -3.63
CA HIS A 128 6.12 -14.17 -3.87
C HIS A 128 7.14 -13.63 -4.86
N LEU A 129 6.70 -12.89 -5.89
CA LEU A 129 7.58 -12.20 -6.81
C LEU A 129 8.50 -11.21 -6.07
N THR A 130 7.92 -10.34 -5.24
CA THR A 130 8.68 -9.35 -4.48
C THR A 130 9.63 -10.01 -3.49
N GLU A 131 9.17 -11.03 -2.75
CA GLU A 131 10.00 -11.78 -1.81
C GLU A 131 11.18 -12.49 -2.52
N SER A 132 10.99 -12.96 -3.75
CA SER A 132 12.05 -13.62 -4.51
C SER A 132 13.05 -12.63 -5.12
N LEU A 133 12.58 -11.49 -5.65
CA LEU A 133 13.43 -10.55 -6.41
C LEU A 133 14.03 -9.43 -5.56
N ALA A 134 13.49 -9.10 -4.39
CA ALA A 134 14.11 -8.14 -3.49
C ALA A 134 15.50 -8.64 -3.06
N ARG A 135 16.56 -7.85 -3.34
CA ARG A 135 17.94 -8.24 -3.08
C ARG A 135 18.31 -8.23 -1.61
N SER A 136 17.67 -7.35 -0.85
CA SER A 136 17.92 -7.19 0.58
C SER A 136 16.61 -6.99 1.33
N VAL A 137 16.66 -7.22 2.63
CA VAL A 137 15.62 -6.89 3.59
C VAL A 137 16.14 -5.77 4.48
N THR A 138 15.35 -4.70 4.66
CA THR A 138 15.63 -3.68 5.65
C THR A 138 14.93 -4.06 6.95
N HIS A 139 15.69 -4.41 7.96
CA HIS A 139 15.19 -4.64 9.31
C HIS A 139 15.19 -3.32 10.07
N ILE A 140 14.03 -2.97 10.63
CA ILE A 140 13.79 -1.73 11.35
C ILE A 140 13.32 -2.10 12.75
N GLY A 141 14.09 -1.74 13.76
CA GLY A 141 13.77 -2.01 15.17
C GLY A 141 13.55 -0.74 15.96
N VAL A 142 12.63 -0.79 16.92
CA VAL A 142 12.50 0.20 18.00
C VAL A 142 12.52 -0.53 19.33
N LYS A 143 13.47 -0.17 20.20
CA LYS A 143 13.69 -0.83 21.50
C LYS A 143 12.51 -0.63 22.45
N ARG A 144 12.45 -1.53 23.44
CA ARG A 144 11.46 -1.52 24.50
C ARG A 144 11.32 -0.13 25.14
N ASN A 145 10.06 0.34 25.25
CA ASN A 145 9.68 1.62 25.84
C ASN A 145 10.31 2.86 25.17
N GLN A 146 10.84 2.73 23.97
CA GLN A 146 11.41 3.85 23.24
C GLN A 146 10.39 4.48 22.27
N ARG A 147 10.56 5.79 22.05
CA ARG A 147 9.77 6.60 21.14
C ARG A 147 10.71 7.50 20.34
N PRO A 148 11.08 7.13 19.10
CA PRO A 148 11.82 8.02 18.22
C PRO A 148 11.14 9.38 18.10
N ALA A 149 11.94 10.46 18.20
CA ALA A 149 11.42 11.83 18.18
C ALA A 149 10.85 12.23 16.81
N LYS A 150 11.36 11.62 15.73
CA LYS A 150 10.94 11.87 14.35
C LYS A 150 10.39 10.60 13.71
N PRO A 151 9.48 10.72 12.73
CA PRO A 151 9.08 9.60 11.89
C PRO A 151 10.27 9.03 11.12
N LEU A 152 10.20 7.74 10.79
CA LEU A 152 11.06 7.13 9.77
C LEU A 152 10.36 7.25 8.40
N LEU A 153 11.02 7.85 7.42
CA LEU A 153 10.55 7.96 6.05
C LEU A 153 11.33 6.98 5.16
N LEU A 154 10.64 5.98 4.65
CA LEU A 154 11.13 5.05 3.62
C LEU A 154 10.76 5.64 2.25
N MET A 155 11.73 6.25 1.57
CA MET A 155 11.53 6.88 0.27
C MET A 155 11.97 5.93 -0.84
N HIS A 156 11.04 5.53 -1.69
CA HIS A 156 11.25 4.60 -2.80
C HIS A 156 11.11 5.34 -4.12
N ILE A 157 12.19 5.36 -4.89
CA ILE A 157 12.26 6.02 -6.20
C ILE A 157 12.47 4.96 -7.25
N THR A 158 11.54 4.86 -8.19
CA THR A 158 11.64 3.90 -9.30
C THR A 158 11.69 4.65 -10.63
N GLN A 159 12.70 4.33 -11.47
CA GLN A 159 12.76 4.88 -12.81
C GLN A 159 11.99 4.02 -13.80
N GLY A 160 11.30 4.66 -14.72
CA GLY A 160 10.81 4.01 -15.92
C GLY A 160 11.83 4.08 -17.06
N LEU A 161 11.67 3.25 -18.06
CA LEU A 161 12.52 3.18 -19.23
C LEU A 161 11.73 3.51 -20.51
N ASP A 162 12.42 4.11 -21.48
CA ASP A 162 11.85 4.33 -22.79
C ASP A 162 11.78 3.01 -23.58
N GLY A 163 10.76 2.85 -24.42
CA GLY A 163 10.61 1.68 -25.28
C GLY A 163 9.77 0.56 -24.68
N ALA A 164 10.11 -0.69 -24.98
CA ALA A 164 9.33 -1.88 -24.62
C ALA A 164 9.71 -2.47 -23.25
N GLU A 165 10.91 -2.17 -22.76
CA GLU A 165 11.41 -2.67 -21.48
C GLU A 165 10.63 -2.03 -20.29
N ILE A 166 10.41 -2.85 -19.26
CA ILE A 166 9.86 -2.37 -17.98
C ILE A 166 10.93 -2.59 -16.90
N ASN A 167 11.43 -1.49 -16.33
CA ASN A 167 12.25 -1.58 -15.14
C ASN A 167 11.43 -2.12 -13.97
N THR A 168 11.94 -3.13 -13.28
CA THR A 168 11.27 -3.75 -12.13
C THR A 168 12.08 -3.53 -10.87
N ALA A 169 11.46 -2.89 -9.88
CA ALA A 169 12.03 -2.62 -8.56
C ALA A 169 11.24 -3.38 -7.49
N HIS A 170 11.97 -4.00 -6.56
CA HIS A 170 11.37 -4.77 -5.46
C HIS A 170 11.94 -4.29 -4.13
N TYR A 171 11.04 -3.86 -3.23
CA TYR A 171 11.37 -3.32 -1.91
C TYR A 171 10.87 -4.26 -0.82
N ARG A 172 11.72 -4.59 0.13
CA ARG A 172 11.41 -5.50 1.23
C ARG A 172 11.85 -4.91 2.57
N HIS A 173 10.88 -4.67 3.45
CA HIS A 173 11.11 -4.12 4.78
C HIS A 173 10.44 -4.96 5.87
N HIS A 174 11.04 -4.99 7.04
CA HIS A 174 10.51 -5.60 8.24
C HIS A 174 10.65 -4.65 9.41
N LEU A 175 9.53 -4.32 10.05
CA LEU A 175 9.47 -3.45 11.22
C LEU A 175 9.13 -4.27 12.46
N GLU A 176 9.89 -4.06 13.53
CA GLU A 176 9.64 -4.65 14.84
C GLU A 176 9.61 -3.57 15.91
N LEU A 177 8.44 -3.36 16.51
CA LEU A 177 8.28 -2.52 17.68
C LEU A 177 8.29 -3.43 18.91
N ALA A 178 9.32 -3.29 19.75
CA ALA A 178 9.41 -4.01 21.02
C ALA A 178 8.34 -3.53 22.01
N GLU A 179 8.14 -4.27 23.09
CA GLU A 179 7.12 -3.98 24.10
C GLU A 179 7.16 -2.51 24.55
N GLY A 180 6.01 -1.85 24.56
CA GLY A 180 5.85 -0.45 24.98
C GLY A 180 6.48 0.59 24.05
N ALA A 181 7.04 0.18 22.91
CA ALA A 181 7.59 1.11 21.92
C ALA A 181 6.49 1.84 21.14
N GLU A 182 6.80 3.05 20.69
CA GLU A 182 5.91 3.82 19.82
C GLU A 182 6.71 4.39 18.65
N ALA A 183 6.20 4.27 17.41
CA ALA A 183 6.86 4.84 16.25
C ALA A 183 5.89 5.23 15.14
N THR A 184 6.31 6.20 14.34
CA THR A 184 5.67 6.57 13.07
C THR A 184 6.58 6.17 11.92
N VAL A 185 6.03 5.43 10.95
CA VAL A 185 6.74 5.00 9.74
C VAL A 185 5.95 5.44 8.52
N ILE A 186 6.61 6.09 7.58
CA ILE A 186 6.04 6.61 6.34
C ILE A 186 6.68 5.88 5.17
N GLU A 187 5.88 5.17 4.36
CA GLU A 187 6.28 4.65 3.06
C GLU A 187 5.91 5.69 1.98
N HIS A 188 6.88 6.12 1.19
CA HIS A 188 6.65 7.02 0.06
C HIS A 188 7.21 6.42 -1.22
N TYR A 189 6.33 6.20 -2.21
CA TYR A 189 6.66 5.65 -3.51
C TYR A 189 6.45 6.70 -4.58
N VAL A 190 7.51 6.99 -5.35
CA VAL A 190 7.51 7.98 -6.44
C VAL A 190 8.23 7.45 -7.67
N SER A 191 7.83 7.94 -8.81
CA SER A 191 8.52 7.69 -10.08
C SER A 191 9.59 8.76 -10.31
N LEU A 192 10.75 8.34 -10.84
CA LEU A 192 11.80 9.27 -11.24
C LEU A 192 11.41 10.07 -12.50
N ASN A 193 10.62 9.45 -13.37
CA ASN A 193 10.17 10.01 -14.64
C ASN A 193 8.75 9.52 -14.96
N GLU A 194 8.18 9.95 -16.11
CA GLU A 194 6.81 9.62 -16.52
C GLU A 194 6.72 8.34 -17.37
N THR A 195 7.81 7.56 -17.46
CA THR A 195 7.85 6.33 -18.24
C THR A 195 7.47 5.11 -17.39
N ARG A 196 7.15 4.03 -18.06
CA ARG A 196 6.58 2.82 -17.50
C ARG A 196 7.58 2.06 -16.60
N HIS A 197 7.15 1.65 -15.42
CA HIS A 197 7.92 0.79 -14.52
C HIS A 197 7.02 -0.15 -13.70
N PHE A 198 7.65 -1.10 -13.01
CA PHE A 198 7.00 -2.02 -12.10
C PHE A 198 7.60 -1.88 -10.69
N THR A 199 6.75 -1.67 -9.71
CA THR A 199 7.11 -1.63 -8.30
C THR A 199 6.44 -2.77 -7.54
N GLY A 200 7.24 -3.66 -6.99
CA GLY A 200 6.80 -4.64 -5.99
C GLY A 200 7.23 -4.19 -4.59
N SER A 201 6.34 -4.24 -3.62
CA SER A 201 6.70 -3.85 -2.26
C SER A 201 6.09 -4.77 -1.22
N ARG A 202 6.86 -5.03 -0.15
CA ARG A 202 6.39 -5.75 1.00
C ARG A 202 6.93 -5.13 2.29
N LEU A 203 6.03 -4.80 3.21
CA LEU A 203 6.37 -4.38 4.56
C LEU A 203 5.66 -5.31 5.56
N THR A 204 6.43 -5.95 6.44
CA THR A 204 5.88 -6.68 7.58
C THR A 204 6.11 -5.89 8.85
N MET A 205 5.10 -5.81 9.72
CA MET A 205 5.10 -4.97 10.92
C MET A 205 4.64 -5.81 12.12
N ASN A 206 5.56 -6.09 13.03
CA ASN A 206 5.28 -6.74 14.30
C ASN A 206 5.21 -5.68 15.41
N VAL A 207 4.07 -5.59 16.05
CA VAL A 207 3.81 -4.63 17.13
C VAL A 207 3.62 -5.43 18.41
N ALA A 208 4.64 -5.45 19.26
CA ALA A 208 4.64 -6.21 20.50
C ALA A 208 3.64 -5.64 21.53
N ALA A 209 3.55 -6.31 22.70
CA ALA A 209 2.62 -5.91 23.74
C ALA A 209 2.79 -4.43 24.15
N ASN A 210 1.68 -3.72 24.36
CA ASN A 210 1.64 -2.30 24.75
C ASN A 210 2.34 -1.34 23.77
N ALA A 211 2.76 -1.81 22.59
CA ALA A 211 3.40 -0.95 21.58
C ALA A 211 2.36 -0.27 20.69
N GLN A 212 2.75 0.85 20.09
CA GLN A 212 1.88 1.65 19.24
C GLN A 212 2.56 2.00 17.92
N LEU A 213 1.91 1.67 16.81
CA LEU A 213 2.37 1.96 15.46
C LEU A 213 1.49 2.99 14.78
N HIS A 214 2.10 4.04 14.22
CA HIS A 214 1.50 4.92 13.22
C HIS A 214 2.17 4.65 11.87
N HIS A 215 1.41 4.17 10.91
CA HIS A 215 1.89 3.83 9.58
C HIS A 215 1.16 4.66 8.52
N ILE A 216 1.90 5.26 7.61
CA ILE A 216 1.37 6.05 6.50
C ILE A 216 2.00 5.56 5.21
N LYS A 217 1.18 5.21 4.22
CA LYS A 217 1.63 4.83 2.89
C LYS A 217 1.16 5.83 1.85
N LEU A 218 2.11 6.35 1.07
CA LEU A 218 1.88 7.30 -0.03
C LEU A 218 2.36 6.68 -1.34
N ALA A 219 1.43 6.18 -2.16
CA ALA A 219 1.72 5.67 -3.49
C ALA A 219 1.41 6.77 -4.51
N PHE A 220 2.43 7.53 -4.90
CA PHE A 220 2.38 8.73 -5.73
C PHE A 220 3.12 8.55 -7.07
N GLU A 221 3.21 7.32 -7.54
CA GLU A 221 3.88 7.00 -8.78
C GLU A 221 3.14 7.55 -10.01
N ASN A 222 3.78 7.53 -11.16
CA ASN A 222 3.23 8.05 -12.40
C ASN A 222 2.07 7.20 -12.95
N ALA A 223 1.32 7.74 -13.91
CA ALA A 223 0.12 7.11 -14.49
C ALA A 223 0.41 5.88 -15.37
N GLN A 224 1.68 5.53 -15.62
CA GLN A 224 2.09 4.37 -16.41
C GLN A 224 2.66 3.24 -15.55
N SER A 225 2.87 3.46 -14.25
CA SER A 225 3.45 2.49 -13.32
C SER A 225 2.50 1.34 -12.98
N HIS A 226 3.09 0.19 -12.65
CA HIS A 226 2.40 -0.94 -12.05
C HIS A 226 2.92 -1.14 -10.65
N HIS A 227 2.06 -1.00 -9.64
CA HIS A 227 2.41 -1.10 -8.23
C HIS A 227 1.65 -2.23 -7.54
N PHE A 228 2.38 -3.23 -7.03
CA PHE A 228 1.83 -4.36 -6.28
C PHE A 228 2.44 -4.40 -4.89
N ALA A 229 1.63 -4.13 -3.87
CA ALA A 229 2.10 -3.98 -2.50
C ALA A 229 1.37 -4.87 -1.51
N HIS A 230 2.12 -5.37 -0.53
CA HIS A 230 1.62 -6.23 0.53
C HIS A 230 2.16 -5.77 1.88
N ASN A 231 1.26 -5.38 2.78
CA ASN A 231 1.59 -5.01 4.14
C ASN A 231 0.95 -6.02 5.10
N ASP A 232 1.76 -6.64 5.95
CA ASP A 232 1.27 -7.51 7.03
C ASP A 232 1.50 -6.83 8.38
N ILE A 233 0.46 -6.77 9.23
CA ILE A 233 0.49 -6.17 10.57
C ILE A 233 0.10 -7.24 11.59
N VAL A 234 0.95 -7.47 12.57
CA VAL A 234 0.65 -8.41 13.67
C VAL A 234 0.69 -7.65 14.99
N LEU A 235 -0.41 -7.72 15.75
CA LEU A 235 -0.56 -7.03 17.02
C LEU A 235 -0.52 -8.01 18.20
N GLY A 236 0.38 -7.73 19.14
CA GLY A 236 0.43 -8.37 20.46
C GLY A 236 -0.62 -7.80 21.44
N GLN A 237 -0.60 -8.26 22.68
CA GLN A 237 -1.54 -7.84 23.71
C GLN A 237 -1.47 -6.34 24.00
N ASP A 238 -2.63 -5.68 24.15
CA ASP A 238 -2.75 -4.25 24.45
C ASP A 238 -2.07 -3.34 23.40
N ALA A 239 -1.70 -3.88 22.24
CA ALA A 239 -1.05 -3.12 21.16
C ALA A 239 -2.04 -2.32 20.32
N ALA A 240 -1.55 -1.26 19.71
CA ALA A 240 -2.33 -0.43 18.80
C ALA A 240 -1.62 -0.19 17.48
N ALA A 241 -2.37 -0.21 16.36
CA ALA A 241 -1.87 0.21 15.05
C ALA A 241 -2.87 1.08 14.32
N TYR A 242 -2.34 2.14 13.71
CA TYR A 242 -3.06 3.11 12.89
C TYR A 242 -2.38 3.16 11.52
N SER A 243 -3.02 2.59 10.50
CA SER A 243 -2.46 2.50 9.14
C SER A 243 -3.31 3.30 8.16
N HIS A 244 -2.68 4.25 7.47
CA HIS A 244 -3.34 5.15 6.52
C HIS A 244 -2.66 5.06 5.16
N SER A 245 -3.40 4.68 4.11
CA SER A 245 -2.87 4.51 2.76
C SER A 245 -3.52 5.51 1.78
N PHE A 246 -2.70 6.30 1.10
CA PHE A 246 -3.11 7.23 0.05
C PHE A 246 -2.60 6.71 -1.29
N LEU A 247 -3.50 6.12 -2.07
CA LEU A 247 -3.23 5.41 -3.32
C LEU A 247 -3.58 6.34 -4.48
N LEU A 248 -2.65 7.24 -4.80
CA LEU A 248 -2.87 8.40 -5.66
C LEU A 248 -1.93 8.41 -6.88
N GLY A 249 -1.78 7.26 -7.55
CA GLY A 249 -0.99 7.12 -8.77
C GLY A 249 -0.85 5.66 -9.20
N GLY A 250 -0.56 5.45 -10.48
CA GLY A 250 -0.33 4.14 -11.08
C GLY A 250 -1.37 3.75 -12.14
N ALA A 251 -0.92 3.16 -13.26
CA ALA A 251 -1.81 2.57 -14.26
C ALA A 251 -2.61 1.40 -13.66
N VAL A 252 -1.92 0.55 -12.88
CA VAL A 252 -2.51 -0.50 -12.05
C VAL A 252 -1.83 -0.48 -10.69
N LEU A 253 -2.61 -0.17 -9.66
CA LEU A 253 -2.15 -0.20 -8.29
C LEU A 253 -2.98 -1.24 -7.53
N ARG A 254 -2.33 -2.24 -6.94
CA ARG A 254 -2.96 -3.20 -6.04
C ARG A 254 -2.25 -3.21 -4.69
N HIS A 255 -3.00 -2.91 -3.65
CA HIS A 255 -2.51 -2.86 -2.27
C HIS A 255 -3.28 -3.82 -1.38
N ASN A 256 -2.58 -4.79 -0.83
CA ASN A 256 -3.10 -5.75 0.13
C ASN A 256 -2.60 -5.39 1.54
N THR A 257 -3.50 -5.28 2.50
CA THR A 257 -3.18 -5.15 3.92
C THR A 257 -3.77 -6.34 4.68
N SER A 258 -2.91 -7.18 5.24
CA SER A 258 -3.32 -8.31 6.05
C SER A 258 -2.97 -8.04 7.51
N THR A 259 -3.91 -8.30 8.41
CA THR A 259 -3.70 -8.00 9.84
C THR A 259 -4.14 -9.15 10.72
N GLN A 260 -3.33 -9.48 11.72
CA GLN A 260 -3.65 -10.48 12.75
C GLN A 260 -3.62 -9.83 14.14
N LEU A 261 -4.75 -9.90 14.84
CA LEU A 261 -4.86 -9.46 16.23
C LEU A 261 -4.63 -10.69 17.13
N ASN A 262 -3.35 -10.94 17.45
CA ASN A 262 -2.91 -12.14 18.17
C ASN A 262 -2.83 -11.94 19.69
N GLY A 263 -3.03 -10.72 20.18
CA GLY A 263 -3.19 -10.37 21.58
C GLY A 263 -4.60 -9.89 21.91
N GLU A 264 -4.99 -9.99 23.17
CA GLU A 264 -6.24 -9.40 23.66
C GLU A 264 -6.17 -7.88 23.74
N ASN A 265 -7.32 -7.19 23.75
CA ASN A 265 -7.45 -5.76 23.98
C ASN A 265 -6.68 -4.89 22.97
N THR A 266 -6.56 -5.34 21.72
CA THR A 266 -5.87 -4.58 20.67
C THR A 266 -6.77 -3.53 20.03
N THR A 267 -6.15 -2.46 19.55
CA THR A 267 -6.82 -1.41 18.77
C THR A 267 -6.22 -1.32 17.38
N LEU A 268 -7.07 -1.43 16.36
CA LEU A 268 -6.66 -1.33 14.96
C LEU A 268 -7.49 -0.28 14.22
N ARG A 269 -6.82 0.59 13.47
CA ARG A 269 -7.47 1.46 12.48
C ARG A 269 -6.76 1.30 11.14
N ILE A 270 -7.52 0.97 10.09
CA ILE A 270 -7.03 0.90 8.72
C ILE A 270 -7.89 1.83 7.88
N ASN A 271 -7.26 2.83 7.28
CA ASN A 271 -7.91 3.77 6.40
C ASN A 271 -7.22 3.80 5.04
N SER A 272 -7.99 3.97 3.97
CA SER A 272 -7.41 4.20 2.65
C SER A 272 -8.20 5.22 1.83
N LEU A 273 -7.49 5.98 1.00
CA LEU A 273 -8.06 6.80 -0.06
C LEU A 273 -7.47 6.34 -1.39
N ALA A 274 -8.33 5.91 -2.31
CA ALA A 274 -7.98 5.54 -3.68
C ALA A 274 -8.60 6.53 -4.66
N MET A 275 -7.82 7.03 -5.64
CA MET A 275 -8.30 7.96 -6.65
C MET A 275 -7.85 7.57 -8.05
N PRO A 276 -8.36 6.48 -8.65
CA PRO A 276 -8.09 6.18 -10.04
C PRO A 276 -8.77 7.18 -10.98
N VAL A 277 -8.00 7.70 -11.94
CA VAL A 277 -8.44 8.64 -12.97
C VAL A 277 -8.15 8.09 -14.36
N LYS A 278 -8.70 8.69 -15.42
CA LYS A 278 -8.50 8.25 -16.81
C LYS A 278 -8.86 6.76 -16.97
N SER A 279 -7.90 5.87 -17.20
CA SER A 279 -8.09 4.43 -17.34
C SER A 279 -7.35 3.62 -16.26
N GLU A 280 -6.96 4.27 -15.19
CA GLU A 280 -6.25 3.64 -14.07
C GLU A 280 -7.14 2.66 -13.30
N VAL A 281 -6.51 1.66 -12.71
CA VAL A 281 -7.15 0.68 -11.83
C VAL A 281 -6.48 0.72 -10.46
N CYS A 282 -7.29 0.91 -9.42
CA CYS A 282 -6.82 0.83 -8.03
C CYS A 282 -7.60 -0.26 -7.28
N ASP A 283 -6.90 -1.31 -6.86
CA ASP A 283 -7.45 -2.47 -6.15
C ASP A 283 -6.95 -2.48 -4.70
N THR A 284 -7.82 -2.15 -3.76
CA THR A 284 -7.52 -2.12 -2.32
C THR A 284 -8.13 -3.34 -1.65
N ARG A 285 -7.29 -4.10 -0.93
CA ARG A 285 -7.71 -5.32 -0.25
C ARG A 285 -7.30 -5.32 1.21
N THR A 286 -8.21 -5.77 2.07
CA THR A 286 -7.92 -5.98 3.48
C THR A 286 -8.34 -7.37 3.91
N TRP A 287 -7.47 -8.01 4.70
CA TRP A 287 -7.73 -9.25 5.40
C TRP A 287 -7.45 -9.04 6.88
N LEU A 288 -8.45 -9.18 7.71
CA LEU A 288 -8.32 -8.95 9.15
C LEU A 288 -8.78 -10.17 9.93
N GLU A 289 -7.89 -10.69 10.78
CA GLU A 289 -8.16 -11.81 11.70
C GLU A 289 -8.20 -11.30 13.15
N HIS A 290 -9.35 -11.42 13.78
CA HIS A 290 -9.50 -11.29 15.22
C HIS A 290 -9.27 -12.67 15.86
N ASN A 291 -8.04 -12.93 16.28
CA ASN A 291 -7.62 -14.20 16.86
C ASN A 291 -7.75 -14.23 18.39
N LYS A 292 -8.03 -13.10 19.01
CA LYS A 292 -8.23 -12.94 20.47
C LYS A 292 -9.40 -11.99 20.75
N GLY A 293 -9.95 -12.10 21.95
CA GLY A 293 -11.08 -11.30 22.38
C GLY A 293 -10.76 -9.86 22.78
N TYR A 294 -11.81 -9.09 23.04
CA TYR A 294 -11.77 -7.69 23.50
C TYR A 294 -11.07 -6.72 22.54
N CYS A 295 -10.92 -7.10 21.28
CA CYS A 295 -10.25 -6.30 20.26
C CYS A 295 -11.20 -5.35 19.55
N ASN A 296 -10.69 -4.17 19.20
CA ASN A 296 -11.43 -3.15 18.49
C ASN A 296 -10.78 -2.87 17.13
N SER A 297 -11.53 -3.00 16.06
CA SER A 297 -11.06 -2.63 14.72
C SER A 297 -12.03 -1.69 14.00
N ARG A 298 -11.48 -0.70 13.33
CA ARG A 298 -12.22 0.25 12.48
C ARG A 298 -11.51 0.39 11.15
N GLN A 299 -12.23 0.12 10.08
CA GLN A 299 -11.74 0.32 8.73
C GLN A 299 -12.60 1.36 8.00
N LEU A 300 -11.95 2.35 7.40
CA LEU A 300 -12.60 3.35 6.57
C LEU A 300 -11.86 3.45 5.22
N HIS A 301 -12.50 2.94 4.18
CA HIS A 301 -11.99 2.96 2.82
C HIS A 301 -12.83 3.91 1.98
N LYS A 302 -12.20 4.92 1.41
CA LYS A 302 -12.86 5.88 0.52
C LYS A 302 -12.25 5.81 -0.86
N THR A 303 -13.12 5.94 -1.87
CA THR A 303 -12.71 5.90 -3.26
C THR A 303 -13.34 7.05 -4.02
N ILE A 304 -12.56 7.72 -4.85
CA ILE A 304 -13.01 8.77 -5.76
C ILE A 304 -12.58 8.36 -7.15
N VAL A 305 -13.52 8.12 -8.04
CA VAL A 305 -13.25 7.59 -9.39
C VAL A 305 -13.71 8.56 -10.44
N SER A 306 -12.82 8.96 -11.34
CA SER A 306 -13.14 9.83 -12.46
C SER A 306 -12.91 9.17 -13.82
N ASP A 307 -13.45 9.77 -14.87
CA ASP A 307 -13.33 9.35 -16.26
C ASP A 307 -13.77 7.89 -16.49
N LYS A 308 -12.81 7.01 -16.86
CA LYS A 308 -12.95 5.56 -17.05
C LYS A 308 -12.18 4.78 -15.98
N GLY A 309 -11.79 5.46 -14.89
CA GLY A 309 -11.08 4.83 -13.79
C GLY A 309 -11.91 3.71 -13.17
N ARG A 310 -11.22 2.74 -12.61
CA ARG A 310 -11.85 1.63 -11.88
C ARG A 310 -11.22 1.49 -10.51
N ALA A 311 -12.08 1.42 -9.51
CA ALA A 311 -11.67 1.03 -8.17
C ALA A 311 -12.24 -0.33 -7.79
N VAL A 312 -11.43 -1.13 -7.11
CA VAL A 312 -11.83 -2.39 -6.53
C VAL A 312 -11.59 -2.32 -5.02
N PHE A 313 -12.57 -2.72 -4.24
CA PHE A 313 -12.42 -2.92 -2.81
C PHE A 313 -12.86 -4.33 -2.44
N ASN A 314 -11.99 -5.06 -1.75
CA ASN A 314 -12.32 -6.35 -1.17
C ASN A 314 -11.80 -6.39 0.26
N GLY A 315 -12.70 -6.41 1.23
CA GLY A 315 -12.36 -6.45 2.66
C GLY A 315 -12.98 -7.67 3.33
N LEU A 316 -12.20 -8.36 4.16
CA LEU A 316 -12.69 -9.44 5.00
C LEU A 316 -12.32 -9.18 6.45
N ILE A 317 -13.30 -9.36 7.35
CA ILE A 317 -13.08 -9.48 8.79
C ILE A 317 -13.43 -10.91 9.19
N ASN A 318 -12.44 -11.64 9.69
CA ASN A 318 -12.60 -12.96 10.26
C ASN A 318 -12.51 -12.88 11.78
N VAL A 319 -13.48 -13.47 12.49
CA VAL A 319 -13.53 -13.47 13.96
C VAL A 319 -13.52 -14.92 14.43
N ALA A 320 -12.43 -15.33 15.08
CA ALA A 320 -12.25 -16.68 15.60
C ALA A 320 -13.29 -17.00 16.70
N GLN A 321 -13.64 -18.26 16.87
CA GLN A 321 -14.70 -18.72 17.80
C GLN A 321 -14.48 -18.23 19.25
N HIS A 322 -13.26 -18.12 19.69
CA HIS A 322 -12.91 -17.66 21.06
C HIS A 322 -12.67 -16.16 21.18
N ALA A 323 -12.74 -15.41 20.07
CA ALA A 323 -12.53 -13.96 20.05
C ALA A 323 -13.80 -13.19 20.45
N ILE A 324 -14.28 -13.45 21.66
CA ILE A 324 -15.47 -12.79 22.26
C ILE A 324 -15.22 -11.30 22.51
N LYS A 325 -16.31 -10.53 22.62
CA LYS A 325 -16.26 -9.05 22.83
C LYS A 325 -15.49 -8.30 21.74
N THR A 326 -15.34 -8.90 20.58
CA THR A 326 -14.82 -8.20 19.39
C THR A 326 -15.78 -7.10 18.96
N ASP A 327 -15.23 -5.91 18.67
CA ASP A 327 -15.95 -4.79 18.04
C ASP A 327 -15.26 -4.42 16.72
N GLY A 328 -15.75 -4.98 15.60
CA GLY A 328 -15.19 -4.85 14.26
C GLY A 328 -16.12 -4.11 13.30
N GLN A 329 -15.65 -3.00 12.72
CA GLN A 329 -16.43 -2.22 11.75
C GLN A 329 -15.62 -1.94 10.49
N MET A 330 -16.25 -2.13 9.33
CA MET A 330 -15.68 -1.84 8.02
C MET A 330 -16.64 -0.96 7.21
N THR A 331 -16.15 0.15 6.71
CA THR A 331 -16.92 1.08 5.88
C THR A 331 -16.18 1.35 4.58
N ASN A 332 -16.86 1.19 3.45
CA ASN A 332 -16.35 1.56 2.14
C ASN A 332 -17.29 2.56 1.46
N ASN A 333 -16.82 3.78 1.29
CA ASN A 333 -17.59 4.87 0.67
C ASN A 333 -16.96 5.25 -0.67
N ASN A 334 -17.75 5.22 -1.73
CA ASN A 334 -17.28 5.40 -3.10
C ASN A 334 -18.02 6.56 -3.77
N LEU A 335 -17.26 7.50 -4.35
CA LEU A 335 -17.75 8.66 -5.08
C LEU A 335 -17.34 8.55 -6.55
N LEU A 336 -18.36 8.50 -7.44
CA LEU A 336 -18.16 8.44 -8.89
C LEU A 336 -18.33 9.83 -9.49
N LEU A 337 -17.30 10.34 -10.16
CA LEU A 337 -17.27 11.66 -10.80
C LEU A 337 -17.57 11.59 -12.31
N GLY A 338 -17.44 10.43 -12.94
CA GLY A 338 -17.65 10.21 -14.38
C GLY A 338 -18.74 9.20 -14.68
N ARG A 339 -19.30 9.26 -15.88
CA ARG A 339 -20.35 8.31 -16.33
C ARG A 339 -19.78 6.90 -16.58
N LEU A 340 -18.49 6.82 -16.89
CA LEU A 340 -17.76 5.57 -17.17
C LEU A 340 -16.90 5.12 -15.97
N ALA A 341 -16.93 5.87 -14.87
CA ALA A 341 -16.26 5.49 -13.63
C ALA A 341 -16.93 4.24 -13.04
N GLU A 342 -16.12 3.29 -12.59
CA GLU A 342 -16.57 1.99 -12.11
C GLU A 342 -16.00 1.66 -10.73
N VAL A 343 -16.82 1.09 -9.85
CA VAL A 343 -16.43 0.59 -8.54
C VAL A 343 -16.97 -0.82 -8.35
N ASP A 344 -16.08 -1.74 -8.00
CA ASP A 344 -16.40 -3.10 -7.59
C ASP A 344 -16.08 -3.25 -6.09
N THR A 345 -17.10 -3.37 -5.24
CA THR A 345 -16.93 -3.44 -3.79
C THR A 345 -17.46 -4.75 -3.21
N LYS A 346 -16.65 -5.41 -2.37
CA LYS A 346 -16.98 -6.68 -1.73
C LYS A 346 -16.53 -6.69 -0.26
N PRO A 347 -17.27 -6.05 0.66
CA PRO A 347 -17.03 -6.22 2.09
C PRO A 347 -17.61 -7.54 2.59
N GLN A 348 -16.86 -8.29 3.41
CA GLN A 348 -17.22 -9.61 3.90
C GLN A 348 -16.97 -9.73 5.42
N LEU A 349 -17.82 -10.51 6.09
CA LEU A 349 -17.67 -10.88 7.50
C LEU A 349 -17.76 -12.40 7.61
N GLU A 350 -16.79 -12.99 8.31
CA GLU A 350 -16.78 -14.40 8.73
C GLU A 350 -16.70 -14.44 10.25
N ILE A 351 -17.83 -14.66 10.91
CA ILE A 351 -17.93 -14.53 12.36
C ILE A 351 -18.24 -15.90 12.95
N TYR A 352 -17.31 -16.42 13.76
CA TYR A 352 -17.44 -17.72 14.43
C TYR A 352 -17.63 -17.59 15.94
N ALA A 353 -17.53 -16.37 16.50
CA ALA A 353 -17.75 -16.08 17.91
C ALA A 353 -19.17 -15.58 18.19
N ASP A 354 -19.69 -15.90 19.36
CA ASP A 354 -20.85 -15.23 19.95
C ASP A 354 -20.42 -13.94 20.65
N ASP A 355 -21.39 -13.08 21.05
CA ASP A 355 -21.17 -11.85 21.83
C ASP A 355 -20.11 -10.92 21.21
N VAL A 356 -20.34 -10.56 19.96
CA VAL A 356 -19.53 -9.60 19.19
C VAL A 356 -20.37 -8.50 18.59
N LYS A 357 -19.73 -7.36 18.25
CA LYS A 357 -20.31 -6.26 17.50
C LYS A 357 -19.57 -6.09 16.20
N CYS A 358 -20.06 -6.71 15.13
CA CYS A 358 -19.44 -6.63 13.83
C CYS A 358 -20.41 -6.09 12.79
N SER A 359 -19.93 -5.16 11.97
CA SER A 359 -20.71 -4.59 10.89
C SER A 359 -19.84 -4.22 9.69
N HIS A 360 -20.45 -4.24 8.52
CA HIS A 360 -19.87 -3.64 7.33
C HIS A 360 -20.92 -2.78 6.61
N GLY A 361 -20.43 -1.79 5.86
CA GLY A 361 -21.26 -0.95 5.01
C GLY A 361 -20.51 -0.53 3.75
N ALA A 362 -21.21 -0.48 2.63
CA ALA A 362 -20.68 0.07 1.40
C ALA A 362 -21.68 1.04 0.79
N THR A 363 -21.20 2.17 0.30
CA THR A 363 -21.99 3.15 -0.45
C THR A 363 -21.32 3.44 -1.78
N VAL A 364 -22.13 3.57 -2.81
CA VAL A 364 -21.68 4.03 -4.12
C VAL A 364 -22.61 5.17 -4.52
N GLY A 365 -22.06 6.36 -4.73
CA GLY A 365 -22.84 7.56 -5.03
C GLY A 365 -22.13 8.46 -6.03
N ARG A 366 -22.85 9.49 -6.45
CA ARG A 366 -22.35 10.59 -7.27
C ARG A 366 -22.42 11.87 -6.46
N ILE A 367 -21.81 12.94 -6.96
CA ILE A 367 -22.00 14.26 -6.36
C ILE A 367 -23.48 14.59 -6.41
N ASP A 368 -24.03 15.02 -5.28
CA ASP A 368 -25.42 15.42 -5.12
C ASP A 368 -25.67 16.73 -5.88
N ASP A 369 -26.61 16.69 -6.81
CA ASP A 369 -26.99 17.86 -7.61
C ASP A 369 -27.55 19.01 -6.76
N GLU A 370 -28.23 18.73 -5.65
CA GLU A 370 -28.71 19.74 -4.71
C GLU A 370 -27.56 20.44 -3.98
N GLN A 371 -26.56 19.70 -3.53
CA GLN A 371 -25.34 20.25 -2.91
C GLN A 371 -24.59 21.12 -3.93
N MET A 372 -24.45 20.64 -5.17
CA MET A 372 -23.82 21.39 -6.24
C MET A 372 -24.59 22.68 -6.55
N PHE A 373 -25.91 22.61 -6.67
CA PHE A 373 -26.77 23.75 -6.89
C PHE A 373 -26.65 24.77 -5.75
N TYR A 374 -26.67 24.32 -4.50
CA TYR A 374 -26.51 25.18 -3.34
C TYR A 374 -25.20 25.98 -3.38
N LEU A 375 -24.08 25.34 -3.63
CA LEU A 375 -22.78 26.03 -3.73
C LEU A 375 -22.76 27.03 -4.88
N ARG A 376 -23.28 26.65 -6.05
CA ARG A 376 -23.36 27.52 -7.22
C ARG A 376 -24.27 28.73 -7.02
N SER A 377 -25.38 28.56 -6.31
CA SER A 377 -26.30 29.67 -5.98
C SER A 377 -25.66 30.70 -5.04
N ARG A 378 -24.55 30.32 -4.34
CA ARG A 378 -23.74 31.22 -3.51
C ARG A 378 -22.59 31.87 -4.28
N GLY A 379 -22.55 31.74 -5.59
CA GLY A 379 -21.54 32.36 -6.45
C GLY A 379 -20.26 31.56 -6.61
N ILE A 380 -20.22 30.29 -6.12
CA ILE A 380 -19.08 29.41 -6.30
C ILE A 380 -19.21 28.77 -7.70
N ASP A 381 -18.16 28.88 -8.52
CA ASP A 381 -18.16 28.23 -9.83
C ASP A 381 -18.20 26.70 -9.73
N GLN A 382 -18.53 26.04 -10.82
CA GLN A 382 -18.78 24.60 -10.83
C GLN A 382 -17.52 23.79 -10.44
N GLN A 383 -16.34 24.20 -10.89
CA GLN A 383 -15.10 23.47 -10.60
C GLN A 383 -14.72 23.63 -9.13
N ALA A 384 -14.80 24.84 -8.60
CA ALA A 384 -14.56 25.12 -7.20
C ALA A 384 -15.53 24.36 -6.27
N ALA A 385 -16.82 24.37 -6.62
CA ALA A 385 -17.84 23.63 -5.87
C ALA A 385 -17.57 22.11 -5.85
N GLN A 386 -17.24 21.54 -7.01
CA GLN A 386 -16.86 20.13 -7.12
C GLN A 386 -15.62 19.81 -6.26
N LYS A 387 -14.59 20.65 -6.34
CA LYS A 387 -13.36 20.50 -5.55
C LYS A 387 -13.65 20.53 -4.04
N MET A 388 -14.50 21.47 -3.58
CA MET A 388 -14.91 21.56 -2.18
C MET A 388 -15.60 20.27 -1.69
N ILE A 389 -16.53 19.72 -2.47
CA ILE A 389 -17.23 18.47 -2.13
C ILE A 389 -16.24 17.29 -2.03
N ILE A 390 -15.30 17.21 -2.95
CA ILE A 390 -14.30 16.14 -2.98
C ILE A 390 -13.36 16.24 -1.78
N TYR A 391 -12.87 17.44 -1.45
CA TYR A 391 -12.05 17.64 -0.27
C TYR A 391 -12.81 17.31 1.01
N ALA A 392 -14.09 17.69 1.12
CA ALA A 392 -14.93 17.33 2.25
C ALA A 392 -15.11 15.80 2.36
N PHE A 393 -15.27 15.12 1.22
CA PHE A 393 -15.33 13.66 1.19
C PHE A 393 -14.02 13.02 1.68
N ALA A 394 -12.86 13.55 1.30
CA ALA A 394 -11.55 13.06 1.71
C ALA A 394 -11.13 13.50 3.14
N ALA A 395 -11.75 14.55 3.70
CA ALA A 395 -11.31 15.26 4.90
C ALA A 395 -11.04 14.34 6.09
N LYS A 396 -11.97 13.40 6.38
CA LYS A 396 -11.83 12.47 7.52
C LYS A 396 -10.56 11.62 7.45
N LEU A 397 -10.05 11.34 6.25
CA LEU A 397 -8.81 10.57 6.05
C LEU A 397 -7.57 11.47 6.19
N THR A 398 -7.62 12.67 5.63
CA THR A 398 -6.51 13.62 5.70
C THR A 398 -6.35 14.24 7.09
N GLU A 399 -7.42 14.33 7.88
CA GLU A 399 -7.38 14.76 9.28
C GLU A 399 -6.63 13.78 10.19
N ALA A 400 -6.52 12.52 9.79
CA ALA A 400 -5.72 11.53 10.50
C ALA A 400 -4.19 11.75 10.34
N LEU A 401 -3.78 12.62 9.43
CA LEU A 401 -2.39 13.05 9.27
C LEU A 401 -2.10 14.19 10.23
N HIS A 402 -1.35 13.90 11.29
CA HIS A 402 -1.04 14.88 12.33
C HIS A 402 0.02 15.92 11.89
N ASP A 403 0.90 15.56 10.95
CA ASP A 403 1.86 16.50 10.37
C ASP A 403 1.17 17.40 9.34
N GLY A 404 1.17 18.72 9.61
CA GLY A 404 0.48 19.70 8.76
C GLY A 404 1.09 19.83 7.35
N GLN A 405 2.41 19.67 7.22
CA GLN A 405 3.09 19.74 5.92
C GLN A 405 2.78 18.48 5.09
N LEU A 406 2.79 17.32 5.71
CA LEU A 406 2.39 16.07 5.06
C LEU A 406 0.94 16.13 4.59
N LYS A 407 0.04 16.63 5.44
CA LYS A 407 -1.38 16.83 5.10
C LYS A 407 -1.56 17.73 3.88
N LEU A 408 -0.86 18.86 3.82
CA LEU A 408 -0.91 19.77 2.66
C LEU A 408 -0.45 19.08 1.38
N GLN A 409 0.64 18.33 1.40
CA GLN A 409 1.15 17.61 0.23
C GLN A 409 0.21 16.52 -0.27
N VAL A 410 -0.47 15.82 0.64
CA VAL A 410 -1.52 14.87 0.27
C VAL A 410 -2.72 15.60 -0.34
N LEU A 411 -3.14 16.73 0.20
CA LEU A 411 -4.23 17.55 -0.36
C LEU A 411 -3.86 18.11 -1.75
N ASP A 412 -2.63 18.55 -1.94
CA ASP A 412 -2.13 19.00 -3.24
C ASP A 412 -2.15 17.85 -4.26
N ARG A 413 -1.71 16.66 -3.87
CA ARG A 413 -1.77 15.48 -4.74
C ARG A 413 -3.21 15.09 -5.10
N ILE A 414 -4.14 15.19 -4.16
CA ILE A 414 -5.58 15.02 -4.42
C ILE A 414 -6.04 16.07 -5.45
N GLY A 415 -5.64 17.33 -5.26
CA GLY A 415 -5.99 18.44 -6.17
C GLY A 415 -5.54 18.23 -7.62
N GLN A 416 -4.30 17.75 -7.81
CA GLN A 416 -3.72 17.44 -9.12
C GLN A 416 -4.50 16.32 -9.86
N ARG A 417 -5.14 15.43 -9.12
CA ARG A 417 -5.91 14.32 -9.69
C ARG A 417 -7.37 14.64 -9.98
N LEU A 418 -7.81 15.86 -9.71
CA LEU A 418 -9.17 16.29 -10.00
C LEU A 418 -9.32 16.71 -11.46
N PRO A 419 -10.51 16.58 -12.05
CA PRO A 419 -10.78 17.11 -13.39
C PRO A 419 -10.41 18.60 -13.48
N GLY A 420 -9.54 18.98 -14.42
CA GLY A 420 -9.03 20.34 -14.56
C GLY A 420 -7.85 20.70 -13.61
N GLY A 421 -7.34 19.74 -12.84
CA GLY A 421 -6.05 19.89 -12.17
C GLY A 421 -4.91 19.81 -13.20
N GLU A 422 -3.98 20.76 -13.16
CA GLU A 422 -2.72 20.66 -13.92
C GLU A 422 -1.89 19.55 -13.31
N ALA A 423 -1.40 18.61 -14.14
CA ALA A 423 -0.56 17.50 -13.75
C ALA A 423 0.90 17.96 -13.61
#